data_a8c8f8019e91b8560f63439563f4bbd8
#
_entry.id   a8c8f8019e91b8560f63439563f4bbd8
#
_cell.length_a   1.000
_cell.length_b   1.000
_cell.length_c   1.000
_cell.angle_alpha   90.00
_cell.angle_beta   90.00
_cell.angle_gamma   90.00
#
_symmetry.space_group_name_H-M   'P 1'
#
loop_
_entity.id
_entity.type
_entity.pdbx_description
1 polymer ?
#
loop_
_entity_poly.entity_id
_entity_poly.type
_entity_poly.pdbx_seq_one_letter_code
_entity_poly.pdbx_strand_id
1 'polypeptide(L)'
;MIQLFLGDKVLPFEADIRELCKAFYPGEDFQIHSSQGIRLMETTQEEKNAFKRAKEVGQPTEVNKKSLKHKPEEKKNRILTEEGILDPSLFLFSLEITGEELNFTGERGKDKSILKAYLYDILEKQSGRSLPWGDLTGIRPVGLCRKMREEKGQSPEVLFPALKEEYRLEGEKAELLYKISLQEEGILQRAEKAYGKSISEGYSLYINIPFCPTRCAYCSFLSMPMGSFSERMPKYLSLLEEEMLFVLREMGEKRGKQLQSIYIGGGTPTALREKDLEILLSLVDKHCFSKGKGAIEYTVEAGRPDSINQGKLRLLQDFSVDRISINPQSFHQKSLDIIGRKHSVEEVKEKYALARELGFDNINMDLILGLPGEHLQQVEESLSEILRLAPDSLTVHSLAVKRAARLKAEENHFREIYQAGGEAESFSLEREFSIPYLPSLKKRQERREIEWMMLCSMDTAEKLDLQPYYLYRQKNMAGNLENIGFAKEGKECLYNIFMMEEKHSVLGIGAGASSKILFPKGRIERTDNGKDMHSYLERFPEYLEKKRRILEEEELR
;
A
#
# COMPACT_ATOMS: atom_id res chain seq x y z
N MET A 1 14.32 17.43 13.28
CA MET A 1 15.32 16.64 12.53
C MET A 1 15.96 15.62 13.45
N ILE A 2 16.24 14.41 13.00
CA ILE A 2 16.86 13.33 13.76
C ILE A 2 18.22 12.99 13.13
N GLN A 3 19.26 12.84 13.96
CA GLN A 3 20.60 12.47 13.51
C GLN A 3 20.87 10.99 13.81
N LEU A 4 21.28 10.23 12.79
CA LEU A 4 21.61 8.82 12.91
C LEU A 4 23.09 8.62 12.59
N PHE A 5 23.84 8.04 13.51
CA PHE A 5 25.24 7.70 13.34
C PHE A 5 25.37 6.18 13.24
N LEU A 6 25.75 5.69 12.06
CA LEU A 6 25.76 4.27 11.74
C LEU A 6 27.18 3.73 11.63
N GLY A 7 27.48 2.68 12.40
CA GLY A 7 28.71 1.90 12.24
C GLY A 7 28.69 1.04 10.96
N ASP A 8 29.89 0.61 10.53
CA ASP A 8 30.08 -0.14 9.28
C ASP A 8 29.22 -1.42 9.19
N LYS A 9 29.01 -2.10 10.31
CA LYS A 9 28.20 -3.33 10.37
C LYS A 9 26.72 -3.10 10.07
N VAL A 10 26.19 -1.91 10.37
CA VAL A 10 24.77 -1.58 10.19
C VAL A 10 24.50 -0.67 9.00
N LEU A 11 25.50 -0.03 8.45
CA LEU A 11 25.40 0.84 7.28
C LEU A 11 24.74 0.15 6.05
N PRO A 12 24.98 -1.14 5.76
CA PRO A 12 24.29 -1.87 4.69
C PRO A 12 22.76 -1.96 4.84
N PHE A 13 22.24 -1.67 6.04
CA PHE A 13 20.81 -1.69 6.37
C PHE A 13 20.21 -0.28 6.53
N GLU A 14 20.90 0.78 6.09
CA GLU A 14 20.46 2.18 6.21
C GLU A 14 19.01 2.38 5.81
N ALA A 15 18.60 1.80 4.69
CA ALA A 15 17.23 1.94 4.18
C ALA A 15 16.18 1.36 5.14
N ASP A 16 16.50 0.25 5.80
CA ASP A 16 15.62 -0.41 6.76
C ASP A 16 15.55 0.37 8.09
N ILE A 17 16.68 0.90 8.54
CA ILE A 17 16.78 1.79 9.72
C ILE A 17 15.95 3.04 9.49
N ARG A 18 16.14 3.72 8.37
CA ARG A 18 15.39 4.92 7.98
C ARG A 18 13.89 4.67 7.92
N GLU A 19 13.48 3.52 7.40
CA GLU A 19 12.07 3.15 7.29
C GLU A 19 11.43 2.97 8.66
N LEU A 20 12.10 2.27 9.58
CA LEU A 20 11.59 2.06 10.93
C LEU A 20 11.57 3.38 11.74
N CYS A 21 12.60 4.19 11.64
CA CYS A 21 12.63 5.51 12.27
C CYS A 21 11.47 6.40 11.80
N LYS A 22 11.16 6.41 10.50
CA LYS A 22 10.02 7.15 9.96
C LYS A 22 8.67 6.64 10.46
N ALA A 23 8.53 5.35 10.75
CA ALA A 23 7.31 4.80 11.31
C ALA A 23 7.07 5.30 12.75
N PHE A 24 8.14 5.48 13.54
CA PHE A 24 8.07 6.06 14.88
C PHE A 24 7.95 7.59 14.89
N TYR A 25 8.58 8.27 13.94
CA TYR A 25 8.65 9.73 13.83
C TYR A 25 8.21 10.19 12.43
N PRO A 26 6.90 10.07 12.10
CA PRO A 26 6.38 10.50 10.81
C PRO A 26 6.55 12.02 10.64
N GLY A 27 6.93 12.46 9.45
CA GLY A 27 7.15 13.88 9.14
C GLY A 27 8.50 14.46 9.56
N GLU A 28 9.31 13.74 10.36
CA GLU A 28 10.65 14.18 10.74
C GLU A 28 11.68 13.91 9.62
N ASP A 29 12.60 14.84 9.47
CA ASP A 29 13.77 14.69 8.60
C ASP A 29 14.89 13.93 9.33
N PHE A 30 15.61 13.08 8.57
CA PHE A 30 16.68 12.25 9.06
C PHE A 30 17.96 12.54 8.30
N GLN A 31 19.04 12.85 9.04
CA GLN A 31 20.39 12.85 8.51
C GLN A 31 21.14 11.62 9.02
N ILE A 32 21.86 10.97 8.12
CA ILE A 32 22.63 9.76 8.44
C ILE A 32 24.10 10.05 8.19
N HIS A 33 24.91 9.69 9.17
CA HIS A 33 26.36 9.85 9.17
C HIS A 33 27.02 8.49 9.38
N SER A 34 28.14 8.26 8.68
CA SER A 34 29.02 7.15 9.02
C SER A 34 29.74 7.45 10.33
N SER A 35 29.81 6.47 11.22
CA SER A 35 30.51 6.62 12.51
C SER A 35 32.03 6.84 12.38
N GLN A 36 32.62 6.53 11.22
CA GLN A 36 34.06 6.76 10.95
C GLN A 36 34.40 8.25 10.79
N GLY A 37 33.45 9.12 10.44
CA GLY A 37 33.64 10.55 10.24
C GLY A 37 33.44 11.41 11.50
N ILE A 38 33.15 10.81 12.66
CA ILE A 38 32.80 11.56 13.86
C ILE A 38 34.03 11.72 14.73
N ARG A 39 34.49 12.97 14.86
CA ARG A 39 35.40 13.39 15.98
C ARG A 39 34.55 14.15 17.01
N LEU A 40 34.26 13.50 18.14
CA LEU A 40 33.78 14.22 19.32
C LEU A 40 34.91 15.15 19.81
N MET A 41 34.70 16.47 19.78
CA MET A 41 35.59 17.37 20.48
C MET A 41 35.48 17.09 21.98
N GLU A 42 36.63 17.03 22.66
CA GLU A 42 36.79 16.64 24.05
C GLU A 42 35.67 17.15 24.95
N THR A 43 34.82 16.24 25.37
CA THR A 43 33.86 16.47 26.44
C THR A 43 34.60 16.48 27.78
N THR A 44 34.21 17.36 28.67
CA THR A 44 34.72 17.35 30.04
C THR A 44 34.40 16.03 30.75
N GLN A 45 35.13 15.67 31.80
CA GLN A 45 34.92 14.42 32.53
C GLN A 45 33.50 14.34 33.13
N GLU A 46 32.89 15.49 33.45
CA GLU A 46 31.50 15.58 33.93
C GLU A 46 30.49 15.25 32.84
N GLU A 47 30.72 15.68 31.60
CA GLU A 47 29.86 15.36 30.46
C GLU A 47 29.97 13.88 30.05
N LYS A 48 31.18 13.29 30.12
CA LYS A 48 31.37 11.83 29.95
C LYS A 48 30.62 11.04 31.02
N ASN A 49 30.59 11.54 32.25
CA ASN A 49 29.87 10.93 33.35
C ASN A 49 28.34 11.12 33.23
N ALA A 50 27.86 12.26 32.71
CA ALA A 50 26.46 12.51 32.42
C ALA A 50 25.96 11.61 31.27
N PHE A 51 26.77 11.44 30.21
CA PHE A 51 26.51 10.54 29.10
C PHE A 51 26.48 9.07 29.56
N LYS A 52 27.42 8.70 30.44
CA LYS A 52 27.45 7.36 31.02
C LYS A 52 26.23 7.07 31.92
N ARG A 53 25.79 8.06 32.71
CA ARG A 53 24.59 7.97 33.56
C ARG A 53 23.30 7.93 32.70
N ALA A 54 23.22 8.69 31.61
CA ALA A 54 22.11 8.61 30.67
C ALA A 54 22.03 7.23 29.99
N LYS A 55 23.18 6.62 29.68
CA LYS A 55 23.29 5.26 29.14
C LYS A 55 22.87 4.17 30.14
N GLU A 56 23.15 4.40 31.45
CA GLU A 56 22.79 3.47 32.53
C GLU A 56 21.34 3.59 32.99
N VAL A 57 20.68 4.74 32.84
CA VAL A 57 19.33 5.00 33.37
C VAL A 57 18.24 4.91 32.29
N GLY A 58 18.60 4.94 31.01
CA GLY A 58 17.65 4.83 29.88
C GLY A 58 16.51 5.87 29.90
N GLN A 59 16.74 7.04 30.50
CA GLN A 59 15.78 8.13 30.52
C GLN A 59 16.12 9.15 29.42
N PRO A 60 15.10 9.69 28.71
CA PRO A 60 15.33 10.87 27.89
C PRO A 60 15.83 11.96 28.82
N THR A 61 16.99 12.55 28.48
CA THR A 61 17.54 13.67 29.24
C THR A 61 16.57 14.85 29.13
N GLU A 62 15.75 15.04 30.16
CA GLU A 62 15.02 16.29 30.44
C GLU A 62 16.01 17.42 30.74
N VAL A 63 17.04 17.57 29.95
CA VAL A 63 18.07 18.58 30.18
C VAL A 63 17.75 19.89 29.46
N ASN A 64 16.54 20.11 28.97
CA ASN A 64 16.33 21.38 28.27
C ASN A 64 14.98 22.09 28.39
N LYS A 65 14.25 21.92 29.51
CA LYS A 65 13.10 22.83 29.77
C LYS A 65 13.25 23.73 31.00
N LYS A 66 14.28 23.60 31.82
CA LYS A 66 14.47 24.43 33.05
C LYS A 66 15.71 25.28 33.13
N SER A 67 16.68 25.20 32.23
CA SER A 67 17.93 26.00 32.29
C SER A 67 17.92 27.26 31.42
N LEU A 68 16.81 27.68 30.85
CA LEU A 68 16.73 28.91 30.05
C LEU A 68 16.67 30.22 30.87
N LYS A 69 17.04 30.21 32.15
CA LYS A 69 17.02 31.41 33.01
C LYS A 69 18.32 31.71 33.72
N HIS A 70 19.48 31.39 33.19
CA HIS A 70 20.72 32.07 33.64
C HIS A 70 21.76 31.99 32.54
N LYS A 71 22.25 33.16 32.11
CA LYS A 71 23.51 33.31 31.37
C LYS A 71 24.67 33.00 32.29
N PRO A 72 25.68 32.23 31.91
CA PRO A 72 26.85 32.72 31.17
C PRO A 72 27.30 31.73 30.05
N GLU A 73 28.28 32.14 29.27
CA GLU A 73 28.87 31.51 28.10
C GLU A 73 29.11 30.00 28.26
N GLU A 74 28.14 29.16 27.86
CA GLU A 74 28.33 27.71 27.77
C GLU A 74 28.96 27.36 26.42
N LYS A 75 30.13 26.73 26.48
CA LYS A 75 30.72 26.03 25.33
C LYS A 75 29.74 24.93 24.91
N LYS A 76 28.93 25.18 23.84
CA LYS A 76 28.01 24.21 23.27
C LYS A 76 28.80 23.02 22.74
N ASN A 77 28.41 21.80 23.11
CA ASN A 77 28.91 20.56 22.51
C ASN A 77 28.64 20.60 21.02
N ARG A 78 29.64 20.57 20.19
CA ARG A 78 29.55 20.59 18.75
C ARG A 78 29.93 19.22 18.22
N ILE A 79 29.08 18.64 17.38
CA ILE A 79 29.37 17.38 16.69
C ILE A 79 30.02 17.75 15.36
N LEU A 80 31.24 17.28 15.14
CA LEU A 80 31.97 17.45 13.88
C LEU A 80 31.65 16.27 12.98
N THR A 81 31.15 16.55 11.76
CA THR A 81 31.00 15.58 10.67
C THR A 81 31.90 15.98 9.51
N GLU A 82 32.05 15.13 8.52
CA GLU A 82 32.76 15.45 7.28
C GLU A 82 32.18 16.68 6.56
N GLU A 83 30.91 17.02 6.80
CA GLU A 83 30.20 18.16 6.21
C GLU A 83 30.29 19.45 7.10
N GLY A 84 30.81 19.39 8.34
CA GLY A 84 30.94 20.54 9.20
C GLY A 84 30.49 20.32 10.65
N ILE A 85 30.35 21.44 11.41
CA ILE A 85 29.97 21.44 12.82
C ILE A 85 28.45 21.48 12.95
N LEU A 86 27.86 20.49 13.59
CA LEU A 86 26.41 20.41 13.87
C LEU A 86 26.06 21.05 15.22
N ASP A 87 25.00 21.87 15.27
CA ASP A 87 24.47 22.44 16.52
C ASP A 87 23.43 21.49 17.12
N PRO A 88 23.70 20.85 18.28
CA PRO A 88 22.77 19.87 18.89
C PRO A 88 21.40 20.44 19.24
N SER A 89 21.27 21.78 19.39
CA SER A 89 20.00 22.42 19.71
C SER A 89 18.97 22.38 18.56
N LEU A 90 19.41 22.02 17.35
CA LEU A 90 18.58 21.92 16.16
C LEU A 90 17.96 20.51 15.96
N PHE A 91 18.29 19.56 16.84
CA PHE A 91 17.88 18.16 16.66
C PHE A 91 16.84 17.74 17.71
N LEU A 92 15.93 16.87 17.28
CA LEU A 92 14.99 16.21 18.18
C LEU A 92 15.76 15.25 19.11
N PHE A 93 16.63 14.44 18.53
CA PHE A 93 17.60 13.57 19.21
C PHE A 93 18.67 13.08 18.22
N SER A 94 19.73 12.49 18.77
CA SER A 94 20.74 11.74 18.03
C SER A 94 20.76 10.28 18.48
N LEU A 95 20.96 9.35 17.55
CA LEU A 95 21.05 7.92 17.82
C LEU A 95 22.29 7.35 17.13
N GLU A 96 23.15 6.72 17.94
CA GLU A 96 24.32 5.99 17.45
C GLU A 96 24.04 4.48 17.47
N ILE A 97 24.28 3.80 16.35
CA ILE A 97 24.12 2.36 16.20
C ILE A 97 25.40 1.81 15.58
N THR A 98 26.25 1.21 16.41
CA THR A 98 27.52 0.63 15.95
C THR A 98 27.36 -0.76 15.39
N GLY A 99 26.40 -1.54 15.90
CA GLY A 99 26.19 -2.95 15.60
C GLY A 99 27.17 -3.90 16.30
N GLU A 100 28.05 -3.36 17.17
CA GLU A 100 28.98 -4.20 17.95
C GLU A 100 28.26 -5.04 19.00
N GLU A 101 27.14 -4.54 19.50
CA GLU A 101 26.25 -5.22 20.46
C GLU A 101 25.35 -6.27 19.83
N LEU A 102 25.37 -6.42 18.49
CA LEU A 102 24.50 -7.32 17.75
C LEU A 102 25.22 -8.59 17.30
N ASN A 103 24.63 -9.74 17.53
CA ASN A 103 25.15 -11.02 17.11
C ASN A 103 24.70 -11.31 15.66
N PHE A 104 25.31 -10.66 14.69
CA PHE A 104 25.05 -10.91 13.27
C PHE A 104 25.50 -12.30 12.85
N THR A 105 24.67 -12.95 12.02
CA THR A 105 24.87 -14.34 11.55
C THR A 105 25.63 -14.40 10.22
N GLY A 106 25.77 -13.28 9.51
CA GLY A 106 26.27 -13.20 8.13
C GLY A 106 25.17 -13.47 7.07
N GLU A 107 23.98 -13.87 7.48
CA GLU A 107 22.83 -14.00 6.58
C GLU A 107 22.01 -12.69 6.59
N ARG A 108 22.04 -11.95 5.48
CA ARG A 108 21.43 -10.63 5.36
C ARG A 108 19.97 -10.55 5.89
N GLY A 109 19.17 -11.58 5.65
CA GLY A 109 17.77 -11.61 6.09
C GLY A 109 17.63 -11.69 7.61
N LYS A 110 18.41 -12.57 8.25
CA LYS A 110 18.44 -12.74 9.71
C LYS A 110 19.04 -11.50 10.38
N ASP A 111 20.15 -11.00 9.84
CA ASP A 111 20.84 -9.84 10.38
C ASP A 111 19.97 -8.58 10.33
N LYS A 112 19.21 -8.42 9.25
CA LYS A 112 18.18 -7.38 9.14
C LYS A 112 17.11 -7.51 10.23
N SER A 113 16.62 -8.71 10.52
CA SER A 113 15.63 -8.94 11.57
C SER A 113 16.19 -8.64 12.96
N ILE A 114 17.42 -9.07 13.26
CA ILE A 114 18.13 -8.76 14.51
C ILE A 114 18.26 -7.25 14.71
N LEU A 115 18.71 -6.53 13.68
CA LEU A 115 18.89 -5.07 13.74
C LEU A 115 17.55 -4.35 13.92
N LYS A 116 16.53 -4.75 13.19
CA LYS A 116 15.20 -4.13 13.30
C LYS A 116 14.57 -4.34 14.66
N ALA A 117 14.71 -5.54 15.21
CA ALA A 117 14.27 -5.86 16.55
C ALA A 117 14.94 -4.95 17.61
N TYR A 118 16.26 -4.85 17.55
CA TYR A 118 17.04 -3.98 18.44
C TYR A 118 16.64 -2.50 18.32
N LEU A 119 16.56 -2.02 17.08
CA LEU A 119 16.18 -0.63 16.81
C LEU A 119 14.75 -0.32 17.26
N TYR A 120 13.82 -1.26 17.05
CA TYR A 120 12.45 -1.12 17.50
C TYR A 120 12.36 -0.90 19.00
N ASP A 121 13.05 -1.74 19.79
CA ASP A 121 13.04 -1.65 21.26
C ASP A 121 13.60 -0.30 21.76
N ILE A 122 14.60 0.26 21.07
CA ILE A 122 15.13 1.59 21.40
C ILE A 122 14.11 2.68 21.08
N LEU A 123 13.52 2.64 19.87
CA LEU A 123 12.59 3.67 19.42
C LEU A 123 11.27 3.63 20.18
N GLU A 124 10.76 2.44 20.51
CA GLU A 124 9.58 2.26 21.36
C GLU A 124 9.80 2.88 22.75
N LYS A 125 10.93 2.56 23.39
CA LYS A 125 11.28 3.13 24.70
C LYS A 125 11.46 4.64 24.65
N GLN A 126 12.04 5.16 23.57
CA GLN A 126 12.30 6.58 23.40
C GLN A 126 11.04 7.39 23.09
N SER A 127 10.17 6.85 22.25
CA SER A 127 8.91 7.49 21.84
C SER A 127 7.77 7.29 22.85
N GLY A 128 7.88 6.28 23.73
CA GLY A 128 6.84 5.88 24.66
C GLY A 128 5.63 5.21 23.98
N ARG A 129 5.77 4.76 22.73
CA ARG A 129 4.66 4.15 21.95
C ARG A 129 5.13 2.94 21.17
N SER A 130 4.29 1.92 21.04
CA SER A 130 4.46 0.81 20.12
C SER A 130 3.84 1.13 18.75
N LEU A 131 4.29 0.40 17.71
CA LEU A 131 3.67 0.44 16.39
C LEU A 131 2.73 -0.77 16.24
N PRO A 132 1.51 -0.60 15.70
CA PRO A 132 0.54 -1.70 15.56
C PRO A 132 1.07 -2.90 14.78
N TRP A 133 1.92 -2.64 13.79
CA TRP A 133 2.58 -3.65 12.97
C TRP A 133 3.99 -4.03 13.47
N GLY A 134 4.34 -3.65 14.68
CA GLY A 134 5.66 -3.91 15.24
C GLY A 134 6.77 -3.45 14.31
N ASP A 135 7.77 -4.28 14.10
CA ASP A 135 8.91 -4.01 13.24
C ASP A 135 8.69 -4.39 11.77
N LEU A 136 7.49 -4.87 11.40
CA LEU A 136 7.14 -5.17 10.01
C LEU A 136 6.98 -3.87 9.20
N THR A 137 7.80 -3.70 8.16
CA THR A 137 7.77 -2.54 7.27
C THR A 137 7.61 -2.97 5.82
N GLY A 138 6.60 -2.39 5.13
CA GLY A 138 6.46 -2.46 3.68
C GLY A 138 6.30 -3.84 3.04
N ILE A 139 5.81 -4.85 3.75
CA ILE A 139 5.73 -6.24 3.28
C ILE A 139 4.27 -6.70 3.21
N ARG A 140 4.07 -7.85 2.60
CA ARG A 140 2.82 -8.60 2.53
C ARG A 140 2.66 -9.46 3.79
N PRO A 141 2.01 -8.95 4.84
CA PRO A 141 2.00 -9.64 6.13
C PRO A 141 1.12 -10.89 6.15
N VAL A 142 0.13 -10.99 5.25
CA VAL A 142 -0.73 -12.19 5.15
C VAL A 142 0.07 -13.39 4.70
N GLY A 143 0.93 -13.25 3.69
CA GLY A 143 1.82 -14.33 3.25
C GLY A 143 2.81 -14.79 4.32
N LEU A 144 3.28 -13.86 5.17
CA LEU A 144 4.10 -14.18 6.34
C LEU A 144 3.30 -15.02 7.35
N CYS A 145 2.09 -14.57 7.68
CA CYS A 145 1.20 -15.28 8.62
C CYS A 145 0.91 -16.71 8.13
N ARG A 146 0.60 -16.87 6.84
CA ARG A 146 0.37 -18.21 6.25
C ARG A 146 1.61 -19.10 6.37
N LYS A 147 2.79 -18.59 6.03
CA LYS A 147 4.04 -19.34 6.18
C LYS A 147 4.28 -19.79 7.63
N MET A 148 4.06 -18.91 8.60
CA MET A 148 4.20 -19.25 10.01
C MET A 148 3.15 -20.27 10.46
N ARG A 149 1.92 -20.22 9.93
CA ARG A 149 0.90 -21.25 10.18
C ARG A 149 1.33 -22.62 9.66
N GLU A 150 1.97 -22.67 8.49
CA GLU A 150 2.52 -23.91 7.90
C GLU A 150 3.69 -24.46 8.74
N GLU A 151 4.60 -23.60 9.21
CA GLU A 151 5.82 -24.00 9.91
C GLU A 151 5.62 -24.30 11.40
N LYS A 152 4.81 -23.50 12.11
CA LYS A 152 4.67 -23.56 13.57
C LYS A 152 3.35 -24.15 14.06
N GLY A 153 2.35 -24.22 13.22
CA GLY A 153 1.04 -24.76 13.53
C GLY A 153 -0.12 -23.80 13.24
N GLN A 154 -1.29 -24.38 13.02
CA GLN A 154 -2.49 -23.68 12.55
C GLN A 154 -3.24 -22.94 13.66
N SER A 155 -2.98 -23.26 14.94
CA SER A 155 -3.79 -22.73 16.05
C SER A 155 -3.37 -21.31 16.46
N PRO A 156 -4.35 -20.44 16.77
CA PRO A 156 -4.08 -19.07 17.25
C PRO A 156 -3.20 -19.03 18.51
N GLU A 157 -3.33 -20.03 19.41
CA GLU A 157 -2.62 -20.11 20.68
C GLU A 157 -1.10 -20.25 20.48
N VAL A 158 -0.67 -20.84 19.37
CA VAL A 158 0.75 -20.96 19.00
C VAL A 158 1.19 -19.80 18.13
N LEU A 159 0.36 -19.41 17.19
CA LEU A 159 0.71 -18.43 16.17
C LEU A 159 0.83 -16.99 16.72
N PHE A 160 -0.13 -16.55 17.56
CA PHE A 160 -0.15 -15.16 18.04
C PHE A 160 1.04 -14.83 18.95
N PRO A 161 1.42 -15.69 19.91
CA PRO A 161 2.66 -15.47 20.64
C PRO A 161 3.90 -15.41 19.74
N ALA A 162 4.00 -16.28 18.73
CA ALA A 162 5.12 -16.29 17.80
C ALA A 162 5.18 -15.02 16.94
N LEU A 163 4.06 -14.51 16.44
CA LEU A 163 3.99 -13.25 15.71
C LEU A 163 4.40 -12.05 16.58
N LYS A 164 3.99 -12.07 17.86
CA LYS A 164 4.38 -11.03 18.82
C LYS A 164 5.86 -11.09 19.15
N GLU A 165 6.41 -12.27 19.38
CA GLU A 165 7.83 -12.45 19.71
C GLU A 165 8.75 -12.11 18.54
N GLU A 166 8.44 -12.61 17.33
CA GLU A 166 9.31 -12.44 16.16
C GLU A 166 9.19 -11.07 15.51
N TYR A 167 7.97 -10.47 15.51
CA TYR A 167 7.68 -9.25 14.76
C TYR A 167 7.06 -8.14 15.60
N ARG A 168 6.90 -8.33 16.91
CA ARG A 168 6.30 -7.34 17.83
C ARG A 168 4.91 -6.87 17.41
N LEU A 169 4.17 -7.76 16.72
CA LEU A 169 2.81 -7.48 16.29
C LEU A 169 1.86 -7.34 17.48
N GLU A 170 1.01 -6.33 17.47
CA GLU A 170 -0.10 -6.23 18.42
C GLU A 170 -1.13 -7.34 18.18
N GLY A 171 -1.85 -7.75 19.24
CA GLY A 171 -2.81 -8.85 19.18
C GLY A 171 -3.86 -8.69 18.10
N GLU A 172 -4.45 -7.51 17.99
CA GLU A 172 -5.46 -7.19 16.96
C GLU A 172 -4.94 -7.36 15.52
N LYS A 173 -3.68 -7.04 15.27
CA LYS A 173 -3.08 -7.23 13.94
C LYS A 173 -2.76 -8.69 13.65
N ALA A 174 -2.38 -9.46 14.66
CA ALA A 174 -2.21 -10.92 14.54
C ALA A 174 -3.56 -11.60 14.24
N GLU A 175 -4.63 -11.19 14.93
CA GLU A 175 -6.00 -11.68 14.71
C GLU A 175 -6.50 -11.35 13.30
N LEU A 176 -6.30 -10.11 12.85
CA LEU A 176 -6.65 -9.67 11.49
C LEU A 176 -5.92 -10.49 10.43
N LEU A 177 -4.60 -10.70 10.59
CA LEU A 177 -3.81 -11.50 9.65
C LEU A 177 -4.29 -12.94 9.59
N TYR A 178 -4.56 -13.53 10.75
CA TYR A 178 -5.06 -14.89 10.85
C TYR A 178 -6.41 -15.02 10.13
N LYS A 179 -7.36 -14.11 10.40
CA LYS A 179 -8.66 -14.08 9.73
C LYS A 179 -8.52 -13.98 8.21
N ILE A 180 -7.71 -13.04 7.71
CA ILE A 180 -7.52 -12.86 6.26
C ILE A 180 -6.83 -14.08 5.65
N SER A 181 -5.83 -14.67 6.32
CA SER A 181 -5.12 -15.84 5.78
C SER A 181 -6.04 -17.06 5.61
N LEU A 182 -7.01 -17.25 6.53
CA LEU A 182 -8.03 -18.30 6.42
C LEU A 182 -9.03 -17.98 5.29
N GLN A 183 -9.44 -16.72 5.21
CA GLN A 183 -10.39 -16.27 4.21
C GLN A 183 -9.84 -16.45 2.79
N GLU A 184 -8.57 -16.04 2.57
CA GLU A 184 -7.88 -16.23 1.28
C GLU A 184 -7.80 -17.71 0.89
N GLU A 185 -7.48 -18.61 1.83
CA GLU A 185 -7.46 -20.05 1.56
C GLU A 185 -8.82 -20.55 1.10
N GLY A 186 -9.89 -20.18 1.78
CA GLY A 186 -11.25 -20.57 1.43
C GLY A 186 -11.66 -20.04 0.05
N ILE A 187 -11.33 -18.78 -0.26
CA ILE A 187 -11.60 -18.14 -1.56
C ILE A 187 -10.85 -18.89 -2.68
N LEU A 188 -9.55 -19.16 -2.49
CA LEU A 188 -8.75 -19.86 -3.48
C LEU A 188 -9.25 -21.28 -3.72
N GLN A 189 -9.62 -22.01 -2.67
CA GLN A 189 -10.22 -23.36 -2.80
C GLN A 189 -11.56 -23.32 -3.58
N ARG A 190 -12.43 -22.34 -3.31
CA ARG A 190 -13.66 -22.15 -4.08
C ARG A 190 -13.37 -21.85 -5.55
N ALA A 191 -12.40 -20.96 -5.83
CA ALA A 191 -11.98 -20.62 -7.17
C ALA A 191 -11.41 -21.85 -7.91
N GLU A 192 -10.52 -22.63 -7.32
CA GLU A 192 -9.97 -23.86 -7.91
C GLU A 192 -11.06 -24.89 -8.21
N LYS A 193 -11.99 -25.09 -7.26
CA LYS A 193 -13.13 -26.00 -7.45
C LYS A 193 -14.05 -25.56 -8.61
N ALA A 194 -14.36 -24.27 -8.68
CA ALA A 194 -15.19 -23.72 -9.74
C ALA A 194 -14.50 -23.81 -11.12
N TYR A 195 -13.20 -23.63 -11.15
CA TYR A 195 -12.41 -23.61 -12.38
C TYR A 195 -11.94 -24.99 -12.84
N GLY A 196 -11.94 -25.97 -11.95
CA GLY A 196 -11.50 -27.35 -12.22
C GLY A 196 -10.00 -27.50 -12.44
N LYS A 197 -9.19 -26.48 -12.08
CA LYS A 197 -7.73 -26.49 -12.20
C LYS A 197 -7.09 -25.67 -11.08
N SER A 198 -5.81 -25.96 -10.82
CA SER A 198 -5.03 -25.22 -9.82
C SER A 198 -4.79 -23.76 -10.24
N ILE A 199 -4.86 -22.85 -9.27
CA ILE A 199 -4.50 -21.43 -9.45
C ILE A 199 -3.06 -21.29 -9.96
N SER A 200 -2.13 -22.12 -9.50
CA SER A 200 -0.73 -22.08 -9.92
C SER A 200 -0.49 -22.39 -11.41
N GLU A 201 -1.44 -23.05 -12.06
CA GLU A 201 -1.41 -23.33 -13.50
C GLU A 201 -1.89 -22.16 -14.36
N GLY A 202 -2.27 -21.05 -13.72
CA GLY A 202 -2.82 -19.89 -14.38
C GLY A 202 -1.87 -18.71 -14.52
N TYR A 203 -2.41 -17.64 -15.10
CA TYR A 203 -1.83 -16.30 -15.10
C TYR A 203 -2.94 -15.25 -15.14
N SER A 204 -2.61 -14.03 -14.75
CA SER A 204 -3.49 -12.86 -14.87
C SER A 204 -3.00 -11.91 -15.95
N LEU A 205 -3.93 -11.26 -16.63
CA LEU A 205 -3.65 -10.17 -17.56
C LEU A 205 -4.07 -8.84 -16.92
N TYR A 206 -3.10 -7.94 -16.74
CA TYR A 206 -3.33 -6.57 -16.31
C TYR A 206 -3.22 -5.62 -17.50
N ILE A 207 -4.29 -4.91 -17.82
CA ILE A 207 -4.34 -3.95 -18.92
C ILE A 207 -4.31 -2.54 -18.34
N ASN A 208 -3.21 -1.80 -18.57
CA ASN A 208 -3.05 -0.47 -18.04
C ASN A 208 -3.58 0.58 -19.01
N ILE A 209 -4.56 1.37 -18.55
CA ILE A 209 -5.11 2.51 -19.27
C ILE A 209 -4.67 3.79 -18.54
N PRO A 210 -3.61 4.47 -18.99
CA PRO A 210 -2.95 5.54 -18.24
C PRO A 210 -3.65 6.91 -18.38
N PHE A 211 -4.98 6.92 -18.47
CA PHE A 211 -5.75 8.15 -18.66
C PHE A 211 -6.66 8.43 -17.47
N CYS A 212 -6.73 9.69 -17.07
CA CYS A 212 -7.66 10.20 -16.08
C CYS A 212 -8.25 11.53 -16.54
N PRO A 213 -9.47 11.91 -16.09
CA PRO A 213 -9.99 13.26 -16.31
C PRO A 213 -9.08 14.35 -15.73
N THR A 214 -8.59 14.13 -14.51
CA THR A 214 -7.62 14.99 -13.81
C THR A 214 -6.70 14.14 -12.94
N ARG A 215 -5.50 14.65 -12.61
CA ARG A 215 -4.57 13.97 -11.70
C ARG A 215 -4.86 14.36 -10.26
N CYS A 216 -5.20 13.38 -9.42
CA CYS A 216 -5.39 13.57 -7.98
C CYS A 216 -4.07 13.92 -7.28
N ALA A 217 -4.12 14.73 -6.21
CA ALA A 217 -2.94 15.20 -5.51
C ALA A 217 -2.11 14.09 -4.84
N TYR A 218 -2.77 13.03 -4.37
CA TYR A 218 -2.12 11.86 -3.75
C TYR A 218 -1.59 10.83 -4.75
N CYS A 219 -2.06 10.89 -6.01
CA CYS A 219 -1.81 9.83 -6.98
C CYS A 219 -0.38 9.81 -7.50
N SER A 220 0.25 8.66 -7.41
CA SER A 220 1.61 8.39 -7.92
C SER A 220 1.61 7.56 -9.20
N PHE A 221 0.45 7.11 -9.66
CA PHE A 221 0.34 6.35 -10.90
C PHE A 221 0.53 7.23 -12.13
N LEU A 222 0.93 6.59 -13.22
CA LEU A 222 0.93 7.24 -14.52
C LEU A 222 -0.51 7.62 -14.89
N SER A 223 -0.77 8.92 -14.98
CA SER A 223 -2.08 9.42 -15.38
C SER A 223 -1.92 10.65 -16.26
N MET A 224 -2.56 10.63 -17.43
CA MET A 224 -2.50 11.68 -18.44
C MET A 224 -3.91 12.13 -18.83
N PRO A 225 -4.13 13.43 -19.11
CA PRO A 225 -5.40 13.89 -19.63
C PRO A 225 -5.67 13.33 -21.04
N MET A 226 -6.87 12.78 -21.26
CA MET A 226 -7.28 12.22 -22.57
C MET A 226 -7.13 13.19 -23.76
N GLY A 227 -7.43 14.48 -23.56
CA GLY A 227 -7.46 15.48 -24.64
C GLY A 227 -6.16 15.58 -25.46
N SER A 228 -5.02 15.39 -24.80
CA SER A 228 -3.69 15.47 -25.43
C SER A 228 -3.32 14.23 -26.26
N PHE A 229 -4.07 13.13 -26.14
CA PHE A 229 -3.72 11.83 -26.75
C PHE A 229 -4.79 11.23 -27.65
N SER A 230 -5.91 11.91 -27.86
CA SER A 230 -7.04 11.38 -28.63
C SER A 230 -6.67 10.96 -30.07
N GLU A 231 -5.75 11.65 -30.72
CA GLU A 231 -5.26 11.31 -32.07
C GLU A 231 -4.35 10.09 -32.09
N ARG A 232 -3.65 9.82 -30.98
CA ARG A 232 -2.72 8.69 -30.85
C ARG A 232 -3.39 7.41 -30.31
N MET A 233 -4.65 7.50 -29.91
CA MET A 233 -5.41 6.40 -29.35
C MET A 233 -5.49 5.16 -30.27
N PRO A 234 -5.75 5.30 -31.60
CA PRO A 234 -5.76 4.13 -32.47
C PRO A 234 -4.42 3.39 -32.49
N LYS A 235 -3.31 4.11 -32.50
CA LYS A 235 -1.98 3.51 -32.43
C LYS A 235 -1.75 2.81 -31.08
N TYR A 236 -2.17 3.42 -29.99
CA TYR A 236 -2.07 2.82 -28.66
C TYR A 236 -2.84 1.50 -28.55
N LEU A 237 -4.09 1.48 -29.00
CA LEU A 237 -4.92 0.28 -28.96
C LEU A 237 -4.38 -0.84 -29.87
N SER A 238 -3.80 -0.47 -31.04
CA SER A 238 -3.15 -1.43 -31.92
C SER A 238 -1.92 -2.08 -31.28
N LEU A 239 -1.06 -1.31 -30.60
CA LEU A 239 0.09 -1.85 -29.88
C LEU A 239 -0.34 -2.68 -28.65
N LEU A 240 -1.41 -2.27 -28.00
CA LEU A 240 -2.00 -3.02 -26.89
C LEU A 240 -2.52 -4.40 -27.35
N GLU A 241 -3.17 -4.46 -28.53
CA GLU A 241 -3.60 -5.72 -29.16
C GLU A 241 -2.38 -6.61 -29.47
N GLU A 242 -1.32 -6.06 -30.06
CA GLU A 242 -0.09 -6.79 -30.36
C GLU A 242 0.55 -7.38 -29.10
N GLU A 243 0.66 -6.58 -28.04
CA GLU A 243 1.20 -7.02 -26.75
C GLU A 243 0.30 -8.09 -26.09
N MET A 244 -1.02 -7.94 -26.18
CA MET A 244 -2.00 -8.91 -25.69
C MET A 244 -1.80 -10.25 -26.42
N LEU A 245 -1.76 -10.25 -27.74
CA LEU A 245 -1.54 -11.46 -28.55
C LEU A 245 -0.21 -12.13 -28.22
N PHE A 246 0.84 -11.34 -28.01
CA PHE A 246 2.12 -11.86 -27.57
C PHE A 246 2.00 -12.61 -26.23
N VAL A 247 1.37 -11.99 -25.22
CA VAL A 247 1.20 -12.59 -23.88
C VAL A 247 0.35 -13.88 -23.97
N LEU A 248 -0.76 -13.84 -24.68
CA LEU A 248 -1.66 -14.99 -24.84
C LEU A 248 -0.94 -16.17 -25.52
N ARG A 249 -0.11 -15.92 -26.53
CA ARG A 249 0.71 -16.93 -27.18
C ARG A 249 1.78 -17.49 -26.25
N GLU A 250 2.53 -16.63 -25.58
CA GLU A 250 3.64 -17.06 -24.72
C GLU A 250 3.14 -17.85 -23.50
N MET A 251 2.08 -17.40 -22.86
CA MET A 251 1.55 -18.05 -21.66
C MET A 251 0.58 -19.20 -22.00
N GLY A 252 -0.36 -18.95 -22.91
CA GLY A 252 -1.42 -19.91 -23.23
C GLY A 252 -0.98 -20.99 -24.19
N GLU A 253 -0.48 -20.63 -25.40
CA GLU A 253 -0.20 -21.60 -26.45
C GLU A 253 1.12 -22.35 -26.20
N LYS A 254 2.20 -21.65 -25.84
CA LYS A 254 3.51 -22.28 -25.63
C LYS A 254 3.63 -23.01 -24.29
N ARG A 255 3.05 -22.48 -23.21
CA ARG A 255 3.22 -23.00 -21.84
C ARG A 255 1.98 -23.69 -21.28
N GLY A 256 0.88 -23.68 -22.02
CA GLY A 256 -0.38 -24.30 -21.57
C GLY A 256 -1.01 -23.66 -20.34
N LYS A 257 -0.53 -22.46 -19.93
CA LYS A 257 -1.09 -21.72 -18.80
C LYS A 257 -2.48 -21.18 -19.14
N GLN A 258 -3.35 -21.09 -18.14
CA GLN A 258 -4.70 -20.56 -18.35
C GLN A 258 -4.81 -19.11 -17.89
N LEU A 259 -5.48 -18.28 -18.70
CA LEU A 259 -5.87 -16.95 -18.29
C LEU A 259 -6.98 -17.07 -17.24
N GLN A 260 -6.70 -16.64 -16.01
CA GLN A 260 -7.63 -16.77 -14.88
C GLN A 260 -8.28 -15.45 -14.50
N SER A 261 -7.59 -14.32 -14.62
CA SER A 261 -8.21 -13.02 -14.41
C SER A 261 -7.75 -11.98 -15.42
N ILE A 262 -8.67 -11.09 -15.77
CA ILE A 262 -8.42 -9.89 -16.58
C ILE A 262 -8.76 -8.69 -15.70
N TYR A 263 -7.81 -7.80 -15.55
CA TYR A 263 -7.98 -6.57 -14.78
C TYR A 263 -7.60 -5.36 -15.63
N ILE A 264 -8.58 -4.53 -15.98
CA ILE A 264 -8.35 -3.27 -16.70
C ILE A 264 -8.36 -2.14 -15.69
N GLY A 265 -7.21 -1.51 -15.50
CA GLY A 265 -7.02 -0.48 -14.49
C GLY A 265 -5.99 0.57 -14.91
N GLY A 266 -5.32 1.17 -13.91
CA GLY A 266 -4.23 2.11 -14.08
C GLY A 266 -4.59 3.55 -13.73
N GLY A 267 -4.94 4.38 -14.71
CA GLY A 267 -5.55 5.69 -14.49
C GLY A 267 -7.03 5.53 -14.21
N THR A 268 -7.83 5.54 -15.26
CA THR A 268 -9.28 5.29 -15.20
C THR A 268 -9.74 4.83 -16.58
N PRO A 269 -10.00 3.55 -16.79
CA PRO A 269 -10.43 3.01 -18.09
C PRO A 269 -11.64 3.73 -18.69
N THR A 270 -12.61 4.11 -17.84
CA THR A 270 -13.78 4.89 -18.27
C THR A 270 -13.48 6.35 -18.67
N ALA A 271 -12.23 6.82 -18.53
CA ALA A 271 -11.81 8.10 -19.13
C ALA A 271 -11.71 8.01 -20.67
N LEU A 272 -11.61 6.80 -21.24
CA LEU A 272 -11.68 6.60 -22.68
C LEU A 272 -13.04 7.08 -23.23
N ARG A 273 -13.06 7.55 -24.48
CA ARG A 273 -14.32 7.82 -25.20
C ARG A 273 -15.06 6.49 -25.41
N GLU A 274 -16.38 6.50 -25.52
CA GLU A 274 -17.18 5.29 -25.70
C GLU A 274 -16.65 4.40 -26.83
N LYS A 275 -16.37 4.98 -27.99
CA LYS A 275 -15.81 4.23 -29.13
C LYS A 275 -14.44 3.58 -28.85
N ASP A 276 -13.59 4.24 -28.08
CA ASP A 276 -12.24 3.72 -27.76
C ASP A 276 -12.35 2.63 -26.68
N LEU A 277 -13.28 2.78 -25.75
CA LEU A 277 -13.61 1.76 -24.74
C LEU A 277 -14.23 0.52 -25.42
N GLU A 278 -15.16 0.71 -26.34
CA GLU A 278 -15.76 -0.38 -27.14
C GLU A 278 -14.71 -1.16 -27.92
N ILE A 279 -13.76 -0.48 -28.58
CA ILE A 279 -12.65 -1.15 -29.26
C ILE A 279 -11.82 -1.98 -28.26
N LEU A 280 -11.45 -1.39 -27.12
CA LEU A 280 -10.69 -2.12 -26.10
C LEU A 280 -11.41 -3.37 -25.61
N LEU A 281 -12.70 -3.26 -25.27
CA LEU A 281 -13.50 -4.38 -24.78
C LEU A 281 -13.68 -5.44 -25.88
N SER A 282 -13.89 -5.02 -27.14
CA SER A 282 -13.96 -5.94 -28.29
C SER A 282 -12.66 -6.72 -28.52
N LEU A 283 -11.50 -6.09 -28.31
CA LEU A 283 -10.21 -6.78 -28.39
C LEU A 283 -10.08 -7.84 -27.30
N VAL A 284 -10.47 -7.52 -26.07
CA VAL A 284 -10.47 -8.47 -24.95
C VAL A 284 -11.43 -9.63 -25.23
N ASP A 285 -12.66 -9.35 -25.63
CA ASP A 285 -13.65 -10.37 -25.96
C ASP A 285 -13.15 -11.31 -27.08
N LYS A 286 -12.71 -10.73 -28.18
CA LYS A 286 -12.19 -11.46 -29.34
C LYS A 286 -11.04 -12.40 -29.02
N HIS A 287 -10.08 -11.95 -28.19
CA HIS A 287 -8.84 -12.69 -27.98
C HIS A 287 -8.83 -13.52 -26.70
N CYS A 288 -9.55 -13.11 -25.67
CA CYS A 288 -9.53 -13.77 -24.37
C CYS A 288 -10.73 -14.72 -24.14
N PHE A 289 -11.91 -14.44 -24.76
CA PHE A 289 -13.15 -15.21 -24.53
C PHE A 289 -13.59 -16.08 -25.72
N SER A 290 -13.16 -15.79 -26.94
CA SER A 290 -13.64 -16.43 -28.17
C SER A 290 -13.43 -17.96 -28.27
N LYS A 291 -12.59 -18.55 -27.41
CA LYS A 291 -12.29 -20.00 -27.42
C LYS A 291 -13.03 -20.79 -26.33
N GLY A 292 -14.07 -20.22 -25.72
CA GLY A 292 -14.85 -20.88 -24.66
C GLY A 292 -14.06 -21.11 -23.35
N LYS A 293 -12.90 -20.47 -23.20
CA LYS A 293 -12.00 -20.55 -22.03
C LYS A 293 -11.81 -19.17 -21.47
N GLY A 294 -12.90 -18.53 -21.03
CA GLY A 294 -12.86 -17.22 -20.42
C GLY A 294 -12.11 -17.21 -19.08
N ALA A 295 -11.68 -16.02 -18.66
CA ALA A 295 -11.17 -15.79 -17.32
C ALA A 295 -12.25 -16.06 -16.26
N ILE A 296 -11.84 -16.39 -15.05
CA ILE A 296 -12.76 -16.56 -13.91
C ILE A 296 -13.30 -15.20 -13.45
N GLU A 297 -12.52 -14.14 -13.68
CA GLU A 297 -12.83 -12.78 -13.23
C GLU A 297 -12.44 -11.77 -14.31
N TYR A 298 -13.37 -10.90 -14.62
CA TYR A 298 -13.16 -9.76 -15.52
C TYR A 298 -13.53 -8.46 -14.80
N THR A 299 -12.51 -7.73 -14.35
CA THR A 299 -12.66 -6.48 -13.59
C THR A 299 -12.26 -5.26 -14.42
N VAL A 300 -13.07 -4.20 -14.37
CA VAL A 300 -12.76 -2.89 -14.96
C VAL A 300 -12.91 -1.78 -13.94
N GLU A 301 -11.86 -0.97 -13.76
CA GLU A 301 -11.91 0.22 -12.91
C GLU A 301 -12.72 1.33 -13.58
N ALA A 302 -13.91 1.62 -13.06
CA ALA A 302 -14.67 2.84 -13.34
C ALA A 302 -14.47 3.84 -12.18
N GLY A 303 -13.22 3.96 -11.72
CA GLY A 303 -12.85 4.57 -10.45
C GLY A 303 -13.10 6.08 -10.30
N ARG A 304 -13.54 6.76 -11.36
CA ARG A 304 -13.84 8.20 -11.37
C ARG A 304 -15.28 8.44 -11.78
N PRO A 305 -16.18 8.84 -10.88
CA PRO A 305 -17.58 9.14 -11.20
C PRO A 305 -17.74 10.11 -12.38
N ASP A 306 -16.91 11.16 -12.46
CA ASP A 306 -16.88 12.14 -13.54
C ASP A 306 -16.46 11.57 -14.92
N SER A 307 -16.06 10.30 -14.99
CA SER A 307 -15.76 9.58 -16.23
C SER A 307 -16.84 8.61 -16.68
N ILE A 308 -17.86 8.39 -15.83
CA ILE A 308 -18.93 7.40 -16.03
C ILE A 308 -20.14 8.05 -16.70
N ASN A 309 -20.69 7.36 -17.70
CA ASN A 309 -22.01 7.65 -18.27
C ASN A 309 -22.75 6.34 -18.59
N GLN A 310 -24.02 6.44 -18.97
CA GLN A 310 -24.86 5.29 -19.26
C GLN A 310 -24.33 4.44 -20.42
N GLY A 311 -23.82 5.07 -21.50
CA GLY A 311 -23.28 4.36 -22.65
C GLY A 311 -22.10 3.47 -22.28
N LYS A 312 -21.14 4.01 -21.50
CA LYS A 312 -19.98 3.24 -21.03
C LYS A 312 -20.37 2.10 -20.09
N LEU A 313 -21.31 2.32 -19.17
CA LEU A 313 -21.77 1.24 -18.29
C LEU A 313 -22.47 0.13 -19.09
N ARG A 314 -23.27 0.48 -20.10
CA ARG A 314 -23.86 -0.52 -21.00
C ARG A 314 -22.80 -1.30 -21.76
N LEU A 315 -21.77 -0.64 -22.30
CA LEU A 315 -20.66 -1.34 -22.93
C LEU A 315 -20.00 -2.34 -21.99
N LEU A 316 -19.70 -1.95 -20.74
CA LEU A 316 -19.12 -2.87 -19.76
C LEU A 316 -20.02 -4.09 -19.52
N GLN A 317 -21.34 -3.90 -19.53
CA GLN A 317 -22.30 -4.98 -19.35
C GLN A 317 -22.41 -5.86 -20.60
N ASP A 318 -22.49 -5.25 -21.78
CA ASP A 318 -22.58 -5.97 -23.07
C ASP A 318 -21.37 -6.89 -23.29
N PHE A 319 -20.20 -6.49 -22.77
CA PHE A 319 -18.97 -7.28 -22.80
C PHE A 319 -18.76 -8.15 -21.53
N SER A 320 -19.82 -8.38 -20.74
CA SER A 320 -19.82 -9.30 -19.60
C SER A 320 -18.72 -9.00 -18.57
N VAL A 321 -18.48 -7.73 -18.26
CA VAL A 321 -17.60 -7.34 -17.17
C VAL A 321 -18.24 -7.73 -15.84
N ASP A 322 -17.58 -8.61 -15.07
CA ASP A 322 -18.10 -9.17 -13.83
C ASP A 322 -18.10 -8.16 -12.67
N ARG A 323 -17.06 -7.33 -12.60
CA ARG A 323 -16.80 -6.45 -11.48
C ARG A 323 -16.35 -5.06 -11.95
N ILE A 324 -16.92 -4.04 -11.35
CA ILE A 324 -16.49 -2.66 -11.56
C ILE A 324 -16.12 -1.98 -10.22
N SER A 325 -15.38 -0.89 -10.27
CA SER A 325 -15.18 -0.03 -9.12
C SER A 325 -15.72 1.37 -9.37
N ILE A 326 -16.46 1.93 -8.41
CA ILE A 326 -16.90 3.33 -8.40
C ILE A 326 -16.35 3.95 -7.11
N ASN A 327 -15.26 4.71 -7.21
CA ASN A 327 -14.45 5.06 -6.06
C ASN A 327 -14.71 6.50 -5.57
N PRO A 328 -15.46 6.70 -4.48
CA PRO A 328 -15.67 8.02 -3.89
C PRO A 328 -14.36 8.62 -3.33
N GLN A 329 -13.52 7.83 -2.69
CA GLN A 329 -12.37 8.16 -1.85
C GLN A 329 -12.78 8.83 -0.53
N SER A 330 -13.76 9.71 -0.54
CA SER A 330 -14.44 10.37 0.58
C SER A 330 -15.84 10.81 0.12
N PHE A 331 -16.79 10.92 1.05
CA PHE A 331 -18.08 11.58 0.82
C PHE A 331 -18.13 12.99 1.44
N HIS A 332 -16.96 13.59 1.66
CA HIS A 332 -16.83 14.96 2.12
C HIS A 332 -16.31 15.85 0.96
N GLN A 333 -17.17 16.75 0.45
CA GLN A 333 -16.87 17.53 -0.76
C GLN A 333 -15.58 18.34 -0.65
N LYS A 334 -15.33 18.97 0.50
CA LYS A 334 -14.11 19.76 0.72
C LYS A 334 -12.84 18.91 0.58
N SER A 335 -12.86 17.65 1.05
CA SER A 335 -11.73 16.71 0.89
C SER A 335 -11.50 16.36 -0.57
N LEU A 336 -12.58 16.13 -1.33
CA LEU A 336 -12.51 15.87 -2.78
C LEU A 336 -11.87 17.05 -3.52
N ASP A 337 -12.25 18.27 -3.18
CA ASP A 337 -11.70 19.50 -3.77
C ASP A 337 -10.20 19.64 -3.46
N ILE A 338 -9.79 19.42 -2.20
CA ILE A 338 -8.38 19.46 -1.76
C ILE A 338 -7.53 18.45 -2.53
N ILE A 339 -8.00 17.23 -2.69
CA ILE A 339 -7.26 16.19 -3.42
C ILE A 339 -7.39 16.30 -4.94
N GLY A 340 -8.10 17.30 -5.45
CA GLY A 340 -8.23 17.59 -6.89
C GLY A 340 -9.13 16.62 -7.65
N ARG A 341 -10.13 16.04 -6.97
CA ARG A 341 -11.21 15.29 -7.59
C ARG A 341 -12.37 16.23 -7.92
N LYS A 342 -12.77 16.28 -9.18
CA LYS A 342 -13.77 17.26 -9.65
C LYS A 342 -15.22 16.78 -9.60
N HIS A 343 -15.45 15.53 -9.21
CA HIS A 343 -16.81 15.02 -9.06
C HIS A 343 -17.44 15.48 -7.73
N SER A 344 -18.74 15.56 -7.70
CA SER A 344 -19.49 15.80 -6.47
C SER A 344 -19.84 14.51 -5.73
N VAL A 345 -20.20 14.62 -4.46
CA VAL A 345 -20.71 13.50 -3.66
C VAL A 345 -21.99 12.93 -4.30
N GLU A 346 -22.85 13.79 -4.82
CA GLU A 346 -24.10 13.41 -5.50
C GLU A 346 -23.81 12.62 -6.77
N GLU A 347 -22.81 13.01 -7.57
CA GLU A 347 -22.41 12.24 -8.75
C GLU A 347 -22.00 10.81 -8.41
N VAL A 348 -21.31 10.58 -7.29
CA VAL A 348 -20.98 9.22 -6.84
C VAL A 348 -22.26 8.40 -6.66
N LYS A 349 -23.26 8.94 -5.96
CA LYS A 349 -24.54 8.29 -5.69
C LYS A 349 -25.33 8.01 -6.96
N GLU A 350 -25.38 8.99 -7.86
CA GLU A 350 -26.05 8.88 -9.16
C GLU A 350 -25.41 7.78 -10.02
N LYS A 351 -24.06 7.77 -10.13
CA LYS A 351 -23.37 6.75 -10.94
C LYS A 351 -23.49 5.36 -10.35
N TYR A 352 -23.49 5.25 -9.02
CA TYR A 352 -23.73 4.00 -8.32
C TYR A 352 -25.15 3.48 -8.57
N ALA A 353 -26.17 4.32 -8.41
CA ALA A 353 -27.55 3.96 -8.70
C ALA A 353 -27.75 3.53 -10.16
N LEU A 354 -27.18 4.28 -11.10
CA LEU A 354 -27.21 3.95 -12.52
C LEU A 354 -26.56 2.60 -12.82
N ALA A 355 -25.43 2.28 -12.19
CA ALA A 355 -24.79 0.98 -12.36
C ALA A 355 -25.66 -0.15 -11.81
N ARG A 356 -26.30 0.04 -10.65
CA ARG A 356 -27.27 -0.94 -10.10
C ARG A 356 -28.49 -1.13 -10.99
N GLU A 357 -29.07 -0.05 -11.53
CA GLU A 357 -30.19 -0.10 -12.48
C GLU A 357 -29.84 -0.88 -13.76
N LEU A 358 -28.60 -0.79 -14.21
CA LEU A 358 -28.08 -1.55 -15.34
C LEU A 358 -27.74 -3.01 -14.98
N GLY A 359 -27.87 -3.44 -13.72
CA GLY A 359 -27.71 -4.83 -13.29
C GLY A 359 -26.32 -5.21 -12.77
N PHE A 360 -25.41 -4.25 -12.55
CA PHE A 360 -24.14 -4.58 -11.89
C PHE A 360 -24.38 -5.00 -10.43
N ASP A 361 -23.95 -6.20 -10.09
CA ASP A 361 -24.11 -6.83 -8.77
C ASP A 361 -22.77 -7.11 -8.07
N ASN A 362 -21.67 -6.60 -8.63
CA ASN A 362 -20.35 -6.63 -8.02
C ASN A 362 -19.65 -5.27 -8.20
N ILE A 363 -19.97 -4.35 -7.30
CA ILE A 363 -19.44 -2.99 -7.31
C ILE A 363 -18.56 -2.76 -6.08
N ASN A 364 -17.29 -2.41 -6.32
CA ASN A 364 -16.37 -2.00 -5.27
C ASN A 364 -16.41 -0.47 -5.07
N MET A 365 -16.22 -0.04 -3.84
CA MET A 365 -15.93 1.34 -3.49
C MET A 365 -14.61 1.44 -2.73
N ASP A 366 -13.81 2.48 -3.04
CA ASP A 366 -12.59 2.78 -2.29
C ASP A 366 -12.79 4.01 -1.41
N LEU A 367 -12.32 3.95 -0.17
CA LEU A 367 -12.14 5.08 0.74
C LEU A 367 -10.66 5.27 1.07
N ILE A 368 -10.26 6.51 1.30
CA ILE A 368 -8.91 6.86 1.77
C ILE A 368 -9.01 7.54 3.11
N LEU A 369 -8.39 6.97 4.13
CA LEU A 369 -8.27 7.53 5.48
C LEU A 369 -7.03 8.41 5.58
N GLY A 370 -7.13 9.49 6.36
CA GLY A 370 -6.03 10.44 6.56
C GLY A 370 -5.86 11.43 5.40
N LEU A 371 -6.91 11.74 4.67
CA LEU A 371 -6.89 12.82 3.69
C LEU A 371 -6.66 14.18 4.38
N PRO A 372 -5.96 15.14 3.73
CA PRO A 372 -5.70 16.45 4.32
C PRO A 372 -6.97 17.16 4.79
N GLY A 373 -7.01 17.54 6.07
CA GLY A 373 -8.14 18.24 6.68
C GLY A 373 -9.37 17.39 6.99
N GLU A 374 -9.27 16.07 6.86
CA GLU A 374 -10.30 15.11 7.27
C GLU A 374 -10.05 14.59 8.69
N HIS A 375 -11.06 14.67 9.53
CA HIS A 375 -11.13 14.16 10.88
C HIS A 375 -12.06 12.94 10.96
N LEU A 376 -12.09 12.27 12.11
CA LEU A 376 -12.94 11.11 12.36
C LEU A 376 -14.40 11.34 11.98
N GLN A 377 -14.95 12.54 12.29
CA GLN A 377 -16.32 12.89 11.97
C GLN A 377 -16.63 12.79 10.48
N GLN A 378 -15.79 13.35 9.60
CA GLN A 378 -15.99 13.31 8.15
C GLN A 378 -15.87 11.88 7.60
N VAL A 379 -14.99 11.07 8.21
CA VAL A 379 -14.88 9.64 7.87
C VAL A 379 -16.15 8.90 8.29
N GLU A 380 -16.72 9.17 9.47
CA GLU A 380 -17.98 8.56 9.93
C GLU A 380 -19.17 8.96 9.04
N GLU A 381 -19.22 10.22 8.58
CA GLU A 381 -20.18 10.68 7.58
C GLU A 381 -20.02 9.90 6.27
N SER A 382 -18.80 9.71 5.79
CA SER A 382 -18.49 8.91 4.61
C SER A 382 -18.88 7.44 4.78
N LEU A 383 -18.62 6.85 5.94
CA LEU A 383 -19.02 5.48 6.27
C LEU A 383 -20.55 5.32 6.37
N SER A 384 -21.25 6.35 6.81
CA SER A 384 -22.73 6.37 6.82
C SER A 384 -23.29 6.32 5.40
N GLU A 385 -22.66 7.00 4.43
CA GLU A 385 -23.05 6.89 3.02
C GLU A 385 -22.72 5.50 2.44
N ILE A 386 -21.58 4.90 2.81
CA ILE A 386 -21.25 3.52 2.44
C ILE A 386 -22.32 2.54 2.95
N LEU A 387 -22.79 2.70 4.21
CA LEU A 387 -23.88 1.89 4.75
C LEU A 387 -25.19 2.02 3.95
N ARG A 388 -25.53 3.23 3.49
CA ARG A 388 -26.73 3.47 2.66
C ARG A 388 -26.63 2.88 1.27
N LEU A 389 -25.45 3.00 0.64
CA LEU A 389 -25.22 2.50 -0.71
C LEU A 389 -25.04 0.97 -0.72
N ALA A 390 -24.55 0.39 0.36
CA ALA A 390 -24.33 -1.03 0.55
C ALA A 390 -23.61 -1.71 -0.64
N PRO A 391 -22.35 -1.29 -0.95
CA PRO A 391 -21.58 -1.90 -2.02
C PRO A 391 -21.30 -3.39 -1.76
N ASP A 392 -20.90 -4.13 -2.78
CA ASP A 392 -20.58 -5.56 -2.64
C ASP A 392 -19.16 -5.78 -2.13
N SER A 393 -18.31 -4.78 -2.32
CA SER A 393 -16.97 -4.74 -1.75
C SER A 393 -16.54 -3.31 -1.41
N LEU A 394 -15.71 -3.19 -0.39
CA LEU A 394 -15.15 -1.95 0.12
C LEU A 394 -13.64 -2.11 0.26
N THR A 395 -12.87 -1.17 -0.30
CA THR A 395 -11.44 -1.11 -0.03
C THR A 395 -11.13 0.15 0.77
N VAL A 396 -10.51 -0.03 1.93
CA VAL A 396 -10.10 1.07 2.81
C VAL A 396 -8.59 1.23 2.70
N HIS A 397 -8.18 2.39 2.23
CA HIS A 397 -6.78 2.76 2.09
C HIS A 397 -6.36 3.72 3.19
N SER A 398 -5.23 3.48 3.82
CA SER A 398 -4.52 4.52 4.58
C SER A 398 -3.66 5.33 3.63
N LEU A 399 -3.79 6.66 3.67
CA LEU A 399 -3.07 7.55 2.75
C LEU A 399 -1.57 7.27 2.76
N ALA A 400 -1.00 7.03 1.59
CA ALA A 400 0.44 6.85 1.41
C ALA A 400 0.98 7.93 0.47
N VAL A 401 1.76 8.88 1.01
CA VAL A 401 2.32 9.98 0.22
C VAL A 401 3.63 9.54 -0.43
N LYS A 402 3.59 9.29 -1.73
CA LYS A 402 4.76 8.87 -2.53
C LYS A 402 5.46 10.07 -3.16
N ARG A 403 6.75 9.90 -3.50
CA ARG A 403 7.59 10.98 -4.08
C ARG A 403 7.00 11.61 -5.35
N ALA A 404 6.30 10.83 -6.18
CA ALA A 404 5.70 11.30 -7.42
C ALA A 404 4.33 11.98 -7.24
N ALA A 405 3.77 11.96 -6.02
CA ALA A 405 2.50 12.60 -5.72
C ALA A 405 2.67 14.12 -5.55
N ARG A 406 1.69 14.90 -6.02
CA ARG A 406 1.68 16.36 -5.85
C ARG A 406 1.64 16.77 -4.37
N LEU A 407 0.95 16.00 -3.52
CA LEU A 407 0.98 16.19 -2.06
C LEU A 407 2.39 16.22 -1.49
N LYS A 408 3.33 15.45 -2.04
CA LYS A 408 4.73 15.49 -1.60
C LYS A 408 5.49 16.67 -2.20
N ALA A 409 5.26 16.99 -3.47
CA ALA A 409 5.89 18.13 -4.14
C ALA A 409 5.48 19.48 -3.54
N GLU A 410 4.24 19.58 -3.06
CA GLU A 410 3.64 20.78 -2.45
C GLU A 410 3.51 20.63 -0.92
N GLU A 411 4.40 19.87 -0.28
CA GLU A 411 4.32 19.52 1.14
C GLU A 411 4.11 20.73 2.06
N ASN A 412 4.76 21.85 1.78
CA ASN A 412 4.61 23.08 2.58
C ASN A 412 3.19 23.65 2.47
N HIS A 413 2.55 23.58 1.30
CA HIS A 413 1.17 24.01 1.11
C HIS A 413 0.18 23.10 1.85
N PHE A 414 0.43 21.80 1.84
CA PHE A 414 -0.44 20.83 2.52
C PHE A 414 -0.11 20.66 4.01
N ARG A 415 1.09 21.05 4.46
CA ARG A 415 1.53 20.90 5.86
C ARG A 415 0.59 21.60 6.84
N GLU A 416 0.12 22.81 6.52
CA GLU A 416 -0.86 23.53 7.36
C GLU A 416 -2.20 22.78 7.43
N ILE A 417 -2.62 22.16 6.32
CA ILE A 417 -3.84 21.35 6.25
C ILE A 417 -3.66 20.04 7.01
N TYR A 418 -2.48 19.40 6.93
CA TYR A 418 -2.15 18.17 7.67
C TYR A 418 -2.07 18.40 9.17
N GLN A 419 -1.51 19.53 9.62
CA GLN A 419 -1.42 19.85 11.05
C GLN A 419 -2.80 20.10 11.69
N ALA A 420 -3.80 20.45 10.91
CA ALA A 420 -5.17 20.56 11.37
C ALA A 420 -5.85 19.19 11.59
N GLY A 421 -5.31 18.11 11.05
CA GLY A 421 -5.78 16.73 11.22
C GLY A 421 -4.94 15.99 12.26
N GLY A 422 -5.22 16.19 13.53
CA GLY A 422 -4.68 15.60 14.75
C GLY A 422 -3.96 14.24 14.74
N GLU A 423 -2.87 14.09 13.95
CA GLU A 423 -2.05 12.87 14.00
C GLU A 423 -1.33 12.66 15.35
N ALA A 424 -1.24 13.70 16.19
CA ALA A 424 -0.36 13.71 17.35
C ALA A 424 -1.00 13.24 18.66
N GLU A 425 -2.30 13.37 18.84
CA GLU A 425 -2.97 13.07 20.10
C GLU A 425 -3.75 11.76 20.04
N SER A 426 -3.48 10.87 21.02
CA SER A 426 -4.28 9.69 21.25
C SER A 426 -5.43 10.04 22.19
N PHE A 427 -6.62 9.52 21.91
CA PHE A 427 -7.79 9.68 22.75
C PHE A 427 -8.58 8.37 22.84
N SER A 428 -9.41 8.27 23.88
CA SER A 428 -10.32 7.13 24.04
C SER A 428 -11.67 7.48 23.46
N LEU A 429 -12.24 6.56 22.71
CA LEU A 429 -13.61 6.65 22.21
C LEU A 429 -14.52 5.77 23.06
N GLU A 430 -15.59 6.35 23.63
CA GLU A 430 -16.64 5.58 24.31
C GLU A 430 -17.61 4.98 23.29
N ARG A 431 -17.14 3.97 22.57
CA ARG A 431 -17.91 3.25 21.55
C ARG A 431 -17.69 1.76 21.64
N GLU A 432 -18.73 0.98 21.44
CA GLU A 432 -18.61 -0.47 21.25
C GLU A 432 -18.49 -0.78 19.76
N PHE A 433 -17.48 -1.57 19.42
CA PHE A 433 -17.26 -2.11 18.09
C PHE A 433 -17.69 -3.58 18.05
N SER A 434 -18.41 -3.97 17.01
CA SER A 434 -18.80 -5.36 16.77
C SER A 434 -17.97 -5.94 15.63
N ILE A 435 -16.72 -6.29 15.96
CA ILE A 435 -15.77 -6.86 14.98
C ILE A 435 -15.37 -8.26 15.50
N PRO A 436 -16.12 -9.33 15.14
CA PRO A 436 -15.96 -10.66 15.73
C PRO A 436 -14.58 -11.27 15.54
N TYR A 437 -13.86 -10.89 14.51
CA TYR A 437 -12.51 -11.39 14.23
C TYR A 437 -11.40 -10.63 14.96
N LEU A 438 -11.73 -9.64 15.80
CA LEU A 438 -10.81 -8.92 16.68
C LEU A 438 -11.20 -9.08 18.16
N PRO A 439 -11.16 -10.29 18.73
CA PRO A 439 -11.58 -10.52 20.12
C PRO A 439 -10.71 -9.81 21.16
N SER A 440 -9.46 -9.47 20.83
CA SER A 440 -8.58 -8.71 21.73
C SER A 440 -8.84 -7.21 21.74
N LEU A 441 -9.76 -6.71 20.90
CA LEU A 441 -10.08 -5.29 20.81
C LEU A 441 -10.61 -4.74 22.15
N LYS A 442 -9.83 -3.87 22.79
CA LYS A 442 -10.18 -3.31 24.10
C LYS A 442 -11.18 -2.16 23.94
N LYS A 443 -12.22 -2.17 24.75
CA LYS A 443 -13.29 -1.15 24.74
C LYS A 443 -12.81 0.27 25.08
N ARG A 444 -11.76 0.41 25.90
CA ARG A 444 -11.21 1.69 26.35
C ARG A 444 -9.69 1.68 26.19
N GLN A 445 -9.22 1.99 25.00
CA GLN A 445 -7.80 2.16 24.71
C GLN A 445 -7.60 3.49 24.03
N GLU A 446 -6.58 4.24 24.45
CA GLU A 446 -6.16 5.44 23.71
C GLU A 446 -5.57 5.03 22.37
N ARG A 447 -6.07 5.67 21.31
CA ARG A 447 -5.61 5.44 19.93
C ARG A 447 -5.52 6.78 19.21
N ARG A 448 -4.67 6.84 18.21
CA ARG A 448 -4.62 7.98 17.28
C ARG A 448 -5.90 8.01 16.45
N GLU A 449 -6.27 9.20 16.01
CA GLU A 449 -7.50 9.42 15.23
C GLU A 449 -7.59 8.49 14.01
N ILE A 450 -6.49 8.32 13.27
CA ILE A 450 -6.43 7.43 12.09
C ILE A 450 -6.69 5.94 12.42
N GLU A 451 -6.32 5.50 13.61
CA GLU A 451 -6.60 4.13 14.07
C GLU A 451 -8.08 3.96 14.39
N TRP A 452 -8.73 5.00 14.94
CA TRP A 452 -10.18 5.02 15.11
C TRP A 452 -10.91 5.01 13.77
N MET A 453 -10.45 5.80 12.79
CA MET A 453 -11.00 5.77 11.42
C MET A 453 -10.98 4.36 10.82
N MET A 454 -9.86 3.63 10.99
CA MET A 454 -9.74 2.25 10.51
C MET A 454 -10.71 1.31 11.23
N LEU A 455 -10.83 1.39 12.55
CA LEU A 455 -11.77 0.57 13.32
C LEU A 455 -13.22 0.86 12.94
N CYS A 456 -13.61 2.13 12.76
CA CYS A 456 -14.93 2.51 12.27
C CYS A 456 -15.22 1.93 10.87
N SER A 457 -14.19 1.88 10.01
CA SER A 457 -14.31 1.28 8.68
C SER A 457 -14.51 -0.24 8.73
N MET A 458 -13.79 -0.94 9.62
CA MET A 458 -13.95 -2.38 9.86
C MET A 458 -15.34 -2.72 10.42
N ASP A 459 -15.82 -1.93 11.38
CA ASP A 459 -17.16 -2.08 11.98
C ASP A 459 -18.27 -1.81 10.95
N THR A 460 -18.05 -0.86 10.04
CA THR A 460 -18.95 -0.58 8.92
C THR A 460 -18.98 -1.75 7.92
N ALA A 461 -17.82 -2.32 7.59
CA ALA A 461 -17.74 -3.49 6.74
C ALA A 461 -18.48 -4.69 7.35
N GLU A 462 -18.32 -4.95 8.64
CA GLU A 462 -19.02 -6.01 9.37
C GLU A 462 -20.54 -5.81 9.34
N LYS A 463 -21.05 -4.58 9.54
CA LYS A 463 -22.48 -4.25 9.43
C LYS A 463 -23.07 -4.50 8.05
N LEU A 464 -22.24 -4.52 7.02
CA LEU A 464 -22.62 -4.82 5.63
C LEU A 464 -22.39 -6.30 5.25
N ASP A 465 -21.97 -7.13 6.21
CA ASP A 465 -21.56 -8.53 5.99
C ASP A 465 -20.40 -8.65 4.98
N LEU A 466 -19.50 -7.66 4.98
CA LEU A 466 -18.29 -7.67 4.16
C LEU A 466 -17.13 -8.23 4.97
N GLN A 467 -16.57 -9.35 4.52
CA GLN A 467 -15.46 -10.00 5.20
C GLN A 467 -14.11 -9.52 4.67
N PRO A 468 -13.10 -9.29 5.55
CA PRO A 468 -11.76 -8.91 5.10
C PRO A 468 -11.13 -10.08 4.33
N TYR A 469 -10.68 -9.85 3.09
CA TYR A 469 -10.21 -10.92 2.20
C TYR A 469 -8.83 -10.69 1.60
N TYR A 470 -8.28 -9.49 1.66
CA TYR A 470 -6.87 -9.22 1.35
C TYR A 470 -6.38 -8.01 2.10
N LEU A 471 -5.07 -7.95 2.31
CA LEU A 471 -4.42 -6.85 3.00
C LEU A 471 -3.03 -6.62 2.41
N TYR A 472 -2.66 -5.35 2.27
CA TYR A 472 -1.29 -5.00 1.92
C TYR A 472 -0.84 -3.72 2.61
N ARG A 473 0.47 -3.58 2.76
CA ARG A 473 1.09 -2.39 3.33
C ARG A 473 2.02 -1.73 2.33
N GLN A 474 2.23 -0.45 2.52
CA GLN A 474 3.17 0.35 1.74
C GLN A 474 4.05 1.16 2.68
N LYS A 475 5.15 1.70 2.13
CA LYS A 475 5.97 2.66 2.86
C LYS A 475 5.26 4.01 2.98
N ASN A 476 5.51 4.72 4.08
CA ASN A 476 4.98 6.06 4.36
C ASN A 476 3.44 6.12 4.35
N MET A 477 2.79 5.13 4.94
CA MET A 477 1.34 5.14 5.16
C MET A 477 1.00 5.94 6.42
N ALA A 478 -0.09 6.70 6.35
CA ALA A 478 -0.64 7.40 7.51
C ALA A 478 -0.85 6.42 8.68
N GLY A 479 -0.42 6.81 9.86
CA GLY A 479 -0.49 5.98 11.05
C GLY A 479 0.32 4.68 11.00
N ASN A 480 1.14 4.43 9.97
CA ASN A 480 1.80 3.14 9.74
C ASN A 480 0.80 1.96 9.65
N LEU A 481 -0.41 2.25 9.19
CA LEU A 481 -1.50 1.28 9.08
C LEU A 481 -1.41 0.45 7.78
N GLU A 482 -2.51 -0.14 7.39
CA GLU A 482 -2.65 -1.02 6.24
C GLU A 482 -3.71 -0.52 5.25
N ASN A 483 -3.78 -1.20 4.11
CA ASN A 483 -4.92 -1.19 3.19
C ASN A 483 -5.63 -2.54 3.28
N ILE A 484 -6.96 -2.52 3.42
CA ILE A 484 -7.76 -3.73 3.57
C ILE A 484 -8.88 -3.72 2.53
N GLY A 485 -9.08 -4.85 1.86
CA GLY A 485 -10.25 -5.12 1.04
C GLY A 485 -11.24 -5.99 1.79
N PHE A 486 -12.50 -5.58 1.77
CA PHE A 486 -13.64 -6.28 2.33
C PHE A 486 -14.62 -6.62 1.21
N ALA A 487 -15.24 -7.79 1.23
CA ALA A 487 -16.22 -8.20 0.23
C ALA A 487 -17.27 -9.15 0.81
N LYS A 488 -18.45 -9.17 0.19
CA LYS A 488 -19.40 -10.25 0.36
C LYS A 488 -18.83 -11.54 -0.22
N GLU A 489 -19.27 -12.68 0.29
CA GLU A 489 -18.85 -13.97 -0.23
C GLU A 489 -19.18 -14.09 -1.73
N GLY A 490 -18.20 -14.48 -2.54
CA GLY A 490 -18.31 -14.60 -4.00
C GLY A 490 -18.21 -13.27 -4.76
N LYS A 491 -17.94 -12.14 -4.07
CA LYS A 491 -17.73 -10.82 -4.67
C LYS A 491 -16.30 -10.29 -4.46
N GLU A 492 -15.43 -11.16 -3.97
CA GLU A 492 -14.02 -10.85 -3.78
C GLU A 492 -13.31 -10.62 -5.12
N CYS A 493 -12.30 -9.76 -5.15
CA CYS A 493 -11.44 -9.58 -6.32
C CYS A 493 -10.28 -10.59 -6.27
N LEU A 494 -10.36 -11.64 -7.07
CA LEU A 494 -9.34 -12.70 -7.13
C LEU A 494 -7.99 -12.16 -7.61
N TYR A 495 -7.99 -11.22 -8.56
CA TYR A 495 -6.78 -10.57 -9.04
C TYR A 495 -5.96 -9.95 -7.89
N ASN A 496 -6.63 -9.33 -6.91
CA ASN A 496 -5.95 -8.74 -5.75
C ASN A 496 -5.22 -9.80 -4.93
N ILE A 497 -5.85 -10.96 -4.68
CA ILE A 497 -5.23 -12.08 -3.97
C ILE A 497 -4.07 -12.65 -4.80
N PHE A 498 -4.26 -12.89 -6.09
CA PHE A 498 -3.22 -13.44 -6.97
C PHE A 498 -1.98 -12.55 -6.99
N MET A 499 -2.17 -11.23 -7.10
CA MET A 499 -1.09 -10.25 -7.15
C MET A 499 -0.37 -10.13 -5.80
N MET A 500 -1.12 -10.04 -4.69
CA MET A 500 -0.56 -9.86 -3.34
C MET A 500 0.12 -11.12 -2.84
N GLU A 501 -0.49 -12.27 -3.03
CA GLU A 501 -0.01 -13.54 -2.50
C GLU A 501 0.89 -14.33 -3.48
N GLU A 502 1.22 -13.72 -4.65
CA GLU A 502 2.11 -14.32 -5.64
C GLU A 502 1.71 -15.75 -6.01
N LYS A 503 0.41 -15.94 -6.31
CA LYS A 503 -0.12 -17.26 -6.62
C LYS A 503 0.25 -17.74 -8.01
N HIS A 504 0.32 -16.80 -8.95
CA HIS A 504 0.78 -17.01 -10.32
C HIS A 504 1.32 -15.72 -10.95
N SER A 505 1.86 -15.81 -12.16
CA SER A 505 2.40 -14.65 -12.88
C SER A 505 1.29 -13.67 -13.28
N VAL A 506 1.58 -12.37 -13.16
CA VAL A 506 0.72 -11.29 -13.63
C VAL A 506 1.43 -10.58 -14.77
N LEU A 507 0.86 -10.66 -15.97
CA LEU A 507 1.40 -10.04 -17.18
C LEU A 507 0.72 -8.68 -17.39
N GLY A 508 1.50 -7.61 -17.24
CA GLY A 508 1.03 -6.23 -17.47
C GLY A 508 1.26 -5.82 -18.92
N ILE A 509 0.24 -5.26 -19.57
CA ILE A 509 0.31 -4.69 -20.92
C ILE A 509 -0.15 -3.23 -20.92
N GLY A 510 0.31 -2.47 -21.90
CA GLY A 510 0.04 -1.03 -22.02
C GLY A 510 1.10 -0.15 -21.35
N ALA A 511 1.02 1.16 -21.63
CA ALA A 511 1.99 2.14 -21.12
C ALA A 511 1.99 2.18 -19.58
N GLY A 512 3.16 2.08 -18.97
CA GLY A 512 3.32 2.10 -17.51
C GLY A 512 2.94 0.80 -16.80
N ALA A 513 2.53 -0.25 -17.51
CA ALA A 513 2.23 -1.54 -16.92
C ALA A 513 3.51 -2.23 -16.44
N SER A 514 3.39 -2.98 -15.34
CA SER A 514 4.44 -3.81 -14.79
C SER A 514 4.00 -5.28 -14.84
N SER A 515 4.86 -6.15 -15.36
CA SER A 515 4.68 -7.59 -15.28
C SER A 515 5.45 -8.14 -14.09
N LYS A 516 4.85 -9.08 -13.37
CA LYS A 516 5.45 -9.87 -12.29
C LYS A 516 5.42 -11.32 -12.71
N ILE A 517 6.58 -11.89 -13.02
CA ILE A 517 6.74 -13.24 -13.57
C ILE A 517 7.34 -14.11 -12.46
N LEU A 518 6.65 -15.19 -12.14
CA LEU A 518 7.02 -16.11 -11.08
C LEU A 518 7.72 -17.34 -11.67
N PHE A 519 8.88 -17.67 -11.10
CA PHE A 519 9.68 -18.83 -11.41
C PHE A 519 9.71 -19.83 -10.25
N PRO A 520 10.14 -21.07 -10.46
CA PRO A 520 10.36 -22.04 -9.39
C PRO A 520 11.27 -21.53 -8.29
N LYS A 521 11.16 -22.12 -7.11
CA LYS A 521 11.95 -21.78 -5.91
C LYS A 521 11.75 -20.33 -5.43
N GLY A 522 10.66 -19.67 -5.84
CA GLY A 522 10.30 -18.32 -5.36
C GLY A 522 11.05 -17.18 -6.03
N ARG A 523 11.81 -17.42 -7.13
CA ARG A 523 12.39 -16.34 -7.93
C ARG A 523 11.29 -15.54 -8.62
N ILE A 524 11.41 -14.22 -8.58
CA ILE A 524 10.45 -13.30 -9.20
C ILE A 524 11.20 -12.31 -10.07
N GLU A 525 10.81 -12.23 -11.33
CA GLU A 525 11.29 -11.22 -12.26
C GLU A 525 10.20 -10.16 -12.50
N ARG A 526 10.65 -8.93 -12.71
CA ARG A 526 9.75 -7.82 -13.05
C ARG A 526 10.23 -7.13 -14.31
N THR A 527 9.27 -6.77 -15.15
CA THR A 527 9.52 -5.96 -16.33
C THR A 527 8.45 -4.90 -16.47
N ASP A 528 8.91 -3.67 -16.68
CA ASP A 528 8.04 -2.52 -16.81
C ASP A 528 8.02 -2.04 -18.26
N ASN A 529 6.84 -1.64 -18.73
CA ASN A 529 6.68 -0.89 -19.96
C ASN A 529 7.05 0.58 -19.75
N GLY A 530 7.19 1.34 -20.85
CA GLY A 530 7.51 2.78 -20.80
C GLY A 530 6.58 3.54 -19.85
N LYS A 531 7.18 4.32 -18.96
CA LYS A 531 6.47 5.09 -17.93
C LYS A 531 5.67 6.28 -18.45
N ASP A 532 5.73 6.55 -19.73
CA ASP A 532 4.94 7.57 -20.41
C ASP A 532 4.49 7.05 -21.79
N MET A 533 3.43 7.65 -22.31
CA MET A 533 2.81 7.24 -23.58
C MET A 533 3.76 7.37 -24.77
N HIS A 534 4.55 8.45 -24.82
CA HIS A 534 5.47 8.68 -25.94
C HIS A 534 6.54 7.57 -25.98
N SER A 535 7.18 7.31 -24.84
CA SER A 535 8.15 6.22 -24.70
C SER A 535 7.54 4.86 -25.08
N TYR A 536 6.32 4.57 -24.62
CA TYR A 536 5.65 3.31 -24.96
C TYR A 536 5.40 3.19 -26.48
N LEU A 537 4.87 4.24 -27.13
CA LEU A 537 4.56 4.21 -28.56
C LEU A 537 5.79 4.13 -29.47
N GLU A 538 6.92 4.70 -29.06
CA GLU A 538 8.14 4.75 -29.87
C GLU A 538 9.07 3.57 -29.63
N ARG A 539 9.15 3.11 -28.38
CA ARG A 539 10.06 2.06 -27.96
C ARG A 539 9.35 0.73 -27.71
N PHE A 540 8.15 0.55 -28.20
CA PHE A 540 7.35 -0.64 -28.01
C PHE A 540 8.10 -1.96 -28.32
N PRO A 541 8.86 -2.10 -29.44
CA PRO A 541 9.61 -3.32 -29.72
C PRO A 541 10.64 -3.68 -28.63
N GLU A 542 11.25 -2.67 -27.98
CA GLU A 542 12.22 -2.90 -26.91
C GLU A 542 11.55 -3.48 -25.66
N TYR A 543 10.37 -2.96 -25.28
CA TYR A 543 9.62 -3.47 -24.14
C TYR A 543 9.10 -4.88 -24.39
N LEU A 544 8.63 -5.16 -25.59
CA LEU A 544 8.19 -6.49 -25.99
C LEU A 544 9.35 -7.49 -25.98
N GLU A 545 10.50 -7.10 -26.50
CA GLU A 545 11.70 -7.94 -26.51
C GLU A 545 12.24 -8.21 -25.10
N LYS A 546 12.23 -7.20 -24.21
CA LYS A 546 12.60 -7.38 -22.81
C LYS A 546 11.68 -8.40 -22.12
N LYS A 547 10.37 -8.32 -22.37
CA LYS A 547 9.39 -9.27 -21.84
C LYS A 547 9.60 -10.66 -22.40
N ARG A 548 9.91 -10.76 -23.70
CA ARG A 548 10.23 -12.02 -24.38
C ARG A 548 11.42 -12.73 -23.73
N ARG A 549 12.54 -12.04 -23.52
CA ARG A 549 13.74 -12.62 -22.91
C ARG A 549 13.47 -13.24 -21.54
N ILE A 550 12.67 -12.56 -20.70
CA ILE A 550 12.31 -13.10 -19.39
C ILE A 550 11.39 -14.33 -19.54
N LEU A 551 10.45 -14.31 -20.48
CA LEU A 551 9.53 -15.41 -20.70
C LEU A 551 10.17 -16.60 -21.42
N GLU A 552 11.27 -16.43 -22.16
CA GLU A 552 12.02 -17.51 -22.82
C GLU A 552 12.88 -18.33 -21.86
N GLU A 553 13.09 -17.89 -20.62
CA GLU A 553 13.67 -18.74 -19.58
C GLU A 553 12.75 -19.95 -19.31
N GLU A 554 13.30 -21.18 -19.36
CA GLU A 554 12.56 -22.42 -19.64
C GLU A 554 11.54 -22.83 -18.58
N GLU A 555 11.64 -22.38 -17.34
CA GLU A 555 10.76 -22.84 -16.25
C GLU A 555 10.02 -21.68 -15.57
N LEU A 556 8.76 -21.46 -15.94
CA LEU A 556 7.82 -20.64 -15.17
C LEU A 556 7.07 -21.47 -14.14
N ARG A 557 6.81 -20.88 -12.96
CA ARG A 557 6.00 -21.48 -11.89
C ARG A 557 4.54 -21.58 -12.31
#